data_0e82521d8593835b2624ec7894bbf62c
#
_entry.id   0e82521d8593835b2624ec7894bbf62c
#
_cell.length_a   1.000
_cell.length_b   1.000
_cell.length_c   1.000
_cell.angle_alpha   90.00
_cell.angle_beta   90.00
_cell.angle_gamma   90.00
#
_symmetry.space_group_name_H-M   'P 1'
#
loop_
_entity.id
_entity.type
_entity.pdbx_description
1 polymer ?
#
loop_
_entity_poly.entity_id
_entity_poly.type
_entity_poly.pdbx_seq_one_letter_code
_entity_poly.pdbx_strand_id
1 'polypeptide(L)'
;MKLRELKPAKGAVKAKRRLGRGTATGQGKTAGRGQKGQWSRSGGGVRVGFEGGQMPLARRLPKRGFSNPNKKVFTEVNVELLNRFENGTVVTAELLKSTGAISKIEKDGVKILGEGNLERAITVQAAKFTASAQEKIEKAGGKAELV
;
A
#
# COMPACT_ATOMS: atom_id res chain seq x y z
N MET A 1 -0.31 0.66 32.57
CA MET A 1 0.02 1.84 31.74
C MET A 1 -1.18 2.77 31.74
N LYS A 2 -1.01 4.02 32.17
CA LYS A 2 -2.10 5.01 32.18
C LYS A 2 -2.09 5.80 30.85
N LEU A 3 -3.25 6.22 30.34
CA LEU A 3 -3.35 6.98 29.08
C LEU A 3 -2.42 8.20 29.05
N ARG A 4 -2.21 8.88 30.18
CA ARG A 4 -1.30 10.03 30.31
C ARG A 4 0.18 9.70 30.12
N GLU A 5 0.55 8.42 30.18
CA GLU A 5 1.94 7.93 30.04
C GLU A 5 2.28 7.61 28.59
N LEU A 6 1.27 7.55 27.70
CA LEU A 6 1.46 7.36 26.27
C LEU A 6 2.14 8.58 25.67
N LYS A 7 3.35 8.40 25.20
CA LYS A 7 4.12 9.45 24.50
C LYS A 7 4.56 8.89 23.14
N PRO A 8 4.53 9.69 22.08
CA PRO A 8 5.08 9.28 20.80
C PRO A 8 6.57 9.00 20.93
N ALA A 9 7.10 8.14 20.06
CA ALA A 9 8.53 7.83 20.02
C ALA A 9 9.34 9.12 19.83
N LYS A 10 10.56 9.17 20.37
CA LYS A 10 11.45 10.33 20.26
C LYS A 10 11.71 10.66 18.79
N GLY A 11 11.38 11.89 18.39
CA GLY A 11 11.52 12.36 16.99
C GLY A 11 10.27 12.16 16.10
N ALA A 12 9.24 11.45 16.57
CA ALA A 12 7.99 11.28 15.81
C ALA A 12 7.16 12.57 15.73
N VAL A 13 7.27 13.44 16.76
CA VAL A 13 6.60 14.74 16.79
C VAL A 13 7.64 15.84 16.78
N LYS A 14 7.51 16.77 15.83
CA LYS A 14 8.34 17.98 15.72
C LYS A 14 7.47 19.20 15.92
N ALA A 15 7.98 20.20 16.65
CA ALA A 15 7.29 21.49 16.81
C ALA A 15 7.13 22.16 15.44
N LYS A 16 5.94 22.73 15.19
CA LYS A 16 5.65 23.45 13.95
C LYS A 16 6.57 24.68 13.84
N ARG A 17 7.29 24.77 12.74
CA ARG A 17 8.17 25.89 12.45
C ARG A 17 7.37 27.15 12.15
N ARG A 18 7.63 28.23 12.89
CA ARG A 18 6.97 29.53 12.69
C ARG A 18 7.85 30.43 11.83
N LEU A 19 7.36 30.84 10.67
CA LEU A 19 8.06 31.69 9.71
C LEU A 19 7.71 33.17 9.96
N GLY A 20 8.62 34.08 9.63
CA GLY A 20 8.40 35.51 9.73
C GLY A 20 8.22 36.02 11.18
N ARG A 21 8.86 35.39 12.18
CA ARG A 21 8.71 35.75 13.62
C ARG A 21 10.06 36.11 14.24
N GLY A 22 10.72 37.12 13.67
CA GLY A 22 11.98 37.67 14.15
C GLY A 22 13.21 37.04 13.48
N THR A 23 14.37 37.69 13.63
CA THR A 23 15.61 37.35 12.95
C THR A 23 16.36 36.20 13.62
N ALA A 24 16.18 36.00 14.93
CA ALA A 24 16.90 34.98 15.71
C ALA A 24 16.69 33.54 15.19
N THR A 25 15.56 33.24 14.56
CA THR A 25 15.28 31.93 13.99
C THR A 25 15.92 31.69 12.61
N GLY A 26 16.59 32.72 12.03
CA GLY A 26 17.08 32.71 10.66
C GLY A 26 15.99 32.75 9.58
N GLN A 27 14.72 32.89 9.97
CA GLN A 27 13.56 32.88 9.06
C GLN A 27 12.65 34.08 9.21
N GLY A 28 13.20 35.19 9.70
CA GLY A 28 12.46 36.41 9.94
C GLY A 28 12.09 37.15 8.66
N LYS A 29 13.06 37.73 7.97
CA LYS A 29 12.85 38.66 6.86
C LYS A 29 12.17 38.05 5.64
N THR A 30 12.67 36.94 5.14
CA THR A 30 12.19 36.32 3.89
C THR A 30 11.33 35.07 4.11
N ALA A 31 11.16 34.64 5.36
CA ALA A 31 10.38 33.45 5.73
C ALA A 31 10.75 32.17 4.94
N GLY A 32 12.01 32.04 4.52
CA GLY A 32 12.50 30.90 3.73
C GLY A 32 12.17 30.95 2.23
N ARG A 33 11.59 32.07 1.72
CA ARG A 33 11.22 32.20 0.31
C ARG A 33 12.32 32.76 -0.60
N GLY A 34 13.47 33.15 -0.01
CA GLY A 34 14.54 33.83 -0.75
C GLY A 34 14.30 35.32 -0.92
N GLN A 35 15.12 36.01 -1.71
CA GLN A 35 15.15 37.47 -1.76
C GLN A 35 14.02 38.06 -2.66
N LYS A 36 14.02 37.75 -3.93
CA LYS A 36 13.04 38.20 -4.94
C LYS A 36 12.72 37.06 -5.90
N GLY A 37 11.69 37.21 -6.71
CA GLY A 37 11.32 36.25 -7.75
C GLY A 37 9.85 35.83 -7.65
N GLN A 38 9.40 35.09 -8.63
CA GLN A 38 8.04 34.63 -8.78
C GLN A 38 7.57 33.80 -7.57
N TRP A 39 8.43 32.93 -7.05
CA TRP A 39 8.15 32.04 -5.91
C TRP A 39 8.06 32.72 -4.57
N SER A 40 8.59 33.96 -4.45
CA SER A 40 8.55 34.71 -3.19
C SER A 40 7.24 35.48 -2.98
N ARG A 41 6.39 35.56 -3.97
CA ARG A 41 5.10 36.28 -3.92
C ARG A 41 3.97 35.42 -3.37
N SER A 42 2.88 36.05 -2.93
CA SER A 42 1.64 35.36 -2.59
C SER A 42 1.03 34.76 -3.86
N GLY A 43 0.63 33.46 -3.83
CA GLY A 43 0.13 32.76 -4.99
C GLY A 43 1.16 32.56 -6.12
N GLY A 44 2.43 32.96 -5.89
CA GLY A 44 3.49 32.81 -6.87
C GLY A 44 3.87 31.35 -7.10
N GLY A 45 4.43 31.10 -8.29
CA GLY A 45 4.87 29.78 -8.72
C GLY A 45 4.37 29.42 -10.09
N VAL A 46 4.88 28.35 -10.63
CA VAL A 46 4.45 27.76 -11.90
C VAL A 46 3.80 26.40 -11.61
N ARG A 47 2.97 25.95 -12.54
CA ARG A 47 2.35 24.60 -12.44
C ARG A 47 3.42 23.52 -12.37
N VAL A 48 3.08 22.39 -11.73
CA VAL A 48 3.96 21.22 -11.66
C VAL A 48 4.31 20.74 -13.07
N GLY A 49 5.61 20.46 -13.31
CA GLY A 49 6.10 20.00 -14.61
C GLY A 49 6.26 21.10 -15.66
N PHE A 50 6.20 22.39 -15.29
CA PHE A 50 6.51 23.48 -16.21
C PHE A 50 8.03 23.61 -16.38
N GLU A 51 8.50 23.62 -17.63
CA GLU A 51 9.92 23.63 -18.00
C GLU A 51 10.30 24.94 -18.75
N GLY A 52 9.84 26.10 -18.25
CA GLY A 52 10.24 27.39 -18.80
C GLY A 52 9.81 27.68 -20.25
N GLY A 53 8.82 26.97 -20.77
CA GLY A 53 8.35 27.07 -22.18
C GLY A 53 8.81 25.90 -23.05
N GLN A 54 9.80 25.12 -22.61
CA GLN A 54 10.15 23.86 -23.26
C GLN A 54 9.00 22.85 -23.09
N MET A 55 8.80 21.97 -24.10
CA MET A 55 7.78 20.91 -24.04
C MET A 55 8.08 20.00 -22.81
N PRO A 56 7.13 19.87 -21.88
CA PRO A 56 7.31 19.05 -20.68
C PRO A 56 7.68 17.61 -21.00
N LEU A 57 8.52 17.00 -20.15
CA LEU A 57 9.01 15.64 -20.34
C LEU A 57 7.89 14.63 -20.57
N ALA A 58 6.78 14.74 -19.82
CA ALA A 58 5.61 13.88 -19.97
C ALA A 58 4.99 13.91 -21.38
N ARG A 59 5.15 15.03 -22.11
CA ARG A 59 4.67 15.16 -23.50
C ARG A 59 5.70 14.72 -24.54
N ARG A 60 7.01 14.76 -24.18
CA ARG A 60 8.09 14.29 -25.05
C ARG A 60 8.18 12.77 -25.11
N LEU A 61 7.79 12.08 -24.01
CA LEU A 61 7.82 10.64 -23.96
C LEU A 61 6.68 10.04 -24.79
N PRO A 62 6.96 9.07 -25.68
CA PRO A 62 5.92 8.37 -26.42
C PRO A 62 4.96 7.65 -25.48
N LYS A 63 3.67 7.80 -25.71
CA LYS A 63 2.64 7.02 -25.02
C LYS A 63 2.69 5.58 -25.49
N ARG A 64 2.62 4.63 -24.60
CA ARG A 64 2.60 3.20 -24.90
C ARG A 64 1.62 2.45 -24.01
N GLY A 65 1.18 1.31 -24.52
CA GLY A 65 0.27 0.43 -23.79
C GLY A 65 -1.21 0.87 -23.93
N PHE A 66 -2.05 0.03 -23.41
CA PHE A 66 -3.50 0.24 -23.37
C PHE A 66 -4.08 -0.31 -22.08
N SER A 67 -5.25 0.15 -21.69
CA SER A 67 -5.99 -0.41 -20.56
C SER A 67 -6.84 -1.58 -21.05
N ASN A 68 -6.59 -2.79 -20.53
CA ASN A 68 -7.39 -3.94 -20.85
C ASN A 68 -8.69 -3.94 -20.01
N PRO A 69 -9.88 -3.75 -20.62
CA PRO A 69 -11.15 -3.74 -19.89
C PRO A 69 -11.53 -5.10 -19.29
N ASN A 70 -10.99 -6.19 -19.87
CA ASN A 70 -11.24 -7.57 -19.43
C ASN A 70 -10.17 -8.10 -18.47
N LYS A 71 -9.37 -7.21 -17.87
CA LYS A 71 -8.36 -7.61 -16.88
C LYS A 71 -9.03 -8.26 -15.67
N LYS A 72 -8.66 -9.50 -15.37
CA LYS A 72 -9.05 -10.18 -14.14
C LYS A 72 -8.25 -9.62 -12.96
N VAL A 73 -8.93 -9.30 -11.87
CA VAL A 73 -8.35 -8.74 -10.65
C VAL A 73 -8.74 -9.60 -9.47
N PHE A 74 -7.76 -10.29 -8.89
CA PHE A 74 -7.93 -11.13 -7.71
C PHE A 74 -7.33 -10.48 -6.48
N THR A 75 -7.88 -10.79 -5.31
CA THR A 75 -7.21 -10.53 -4.04
C THR A 75 -6.16 -11.62 -3.82
N GLU A 76 -4.90 -11.25 -3.73
CA GLU A 76 -3.78 -12.18 -3.58
C GLU A 76 -3.55 -12.49 -2.10
N VAL A 77 -3.42 -13.78 -1.77
CA VAL A 77 -3.19 -14.28 -0.40
C VAL A 77 -2.09 -15.33 -0.44
N ASN A 78 -1.06 -15.16 0.37
CA ASN A 78 0.05 -16.11 0.47
C ASN A 78 -0.29 -17.28 1.42
N VAL A 79 0.24 -18.47 1.14
CA VAL A 79 0.00 -19.65 1.99
C VAL A 79 0.49 -19.46 3.42
N GLU A 80 1.51 -18.66 3.67
CA GLU A 80 1.99 -18.33 5.01
C GLU A 80 0.91 -17.68 5.89
N LEU A 81 0.07 -16.83 5.30
CA LEU A 81 -1.03 -16.17 6.01
C LEU A 81 -2.05 -17.17 6.54
N LEU A 82 -2.18 -18.30 5.88
CA LEU A 82 -3.12 -19.35 6.25
C LEU A 82 -2.73 -20.09 7.54
N ASN A 83 -1.50 -19.98 8.01
CA ASN A 83 -1.06 -20.50 9.31
C ASN A 83 -1.76 -19.85 10.53
N ARG A 84 -2.51 -18.77 10.30
CA ARG A 84 -3.33 -18.14 11.34
C ARG A 84 -4.56 -18.95 11.72
N PHE A 85 -4.99 -19.87 10.84
CA PHE A 85 -6.18 -20.67 11.05
C PHE A 85 -5.86 -22.01 11.71
N GLU A 86 -6.80 -22.56 12.44
CA GLU A 86 -6.65 -23.86 13.09
C GLU A 86 -6.74 -25.01 12.09
N ASN A 87 -6.16 -26.14 12.46
CA ASN A 87 -6.23 -27.36 11.64
C ASN A 87 -7.68 -27.78 11.40
N GLY A 88 -7.97 -28.22 10.17
CA GLY A 88 -9.32 -28.65 9.77
C GLY A 88 -10.30 -27.53 9.43
N THR A 89 -9.91 -26.27 9.57
CA THR A 89 -10.78 -25.14 9.20
C THR A 89 -10.95 -25.05 7.69
N VAL A 90 -12.19 -24.74 7.26
CA VAL A 90 -12.49 -24.39 5.87
C VAL A 90 -12.32 -22.90 5.69
N VAL A 91 -11.29 -22.51 4.95
CA VAL A 91 -10.95 -21.11 4.72
C VAL A 91 -11.63 -20.61 3.46
N THR A 92 -12.65 -19.77 3.63
CA THR A 92 -13.39 -19.08 2.55
C THR A 92 -12.93 -17.63 2.41
N ALA A 93 -13.27 -16.99 1.29
CA ALA A 93 -12.99 -15.57 1.07
C ALA A 93 -13.65 -14.67 2.15
N GLU A 94 -14.82 -15.03 2.62
CA GLU A 94 -15.54 -14.32 3.68
C GLU A 94 -14.85 -14.45 5.03
N LEU A 95 -14.36 -15.64 5.36
CA LEU A 95 -13.59 -15.88 6.59
C LEU A 95 -12.29 -15.06 6.60
N LEU A 96 -11.58 -15.01 5.47
CA LEU A 96 -10.37 -14.17 5.32
C LEU A 96 -10.68 -12.69 5.54
N LYS A 97 -11.82 -12.19 5.10
CA LYS A 97 -12.24 -10.82 5.32
C LYS A 97 -12.65 -10.56 6.77
N SER A 98 -13.44 -11.45 7.38
CA SER A 98 -13.90 -11.28 8.77
C SER A 98 -12.78 -11.33 9.80
N THR A 99 -11.74 -12.13 9.55
CA THR A 99 -10.53 -12.21 10.39
C THR A 99 -9.54 -11.08 10.13
N GLY A 100 -9.82 -10.19 9.17
CA GLY A 100 -8.92 -9.10 8.81
C GLY A 100 -7.63 -9.54 8.09
N ALA A 101 -7.57 -10.78 7.60
CA ALA A 101 -6.47 -11.29 6.79
C ALA A 101 -6.39 -10.57 5.43
N ILE A 102 -7.54 -10.18 4.90
CA ILE A 102 -7.68 -9.34 3.70
C ILE A 102 -8.60 -8.15 4.00
N SER A 103 -8.32 -7.01 3.40
CA SER A 103 -9.12 -5.79 3.56
C SER A 103 -10.37 -5.78 2.70
N LYS A 104 -10.27 -6.29 1.47
CA LYS A 104 -11.39 -6.39 0.52
C LYS A 104 -11.28 -7.64 -0.34
N ILE A 105 -12.42 -8.07 -0.89
CA ILE A 105 -12.48 -9.12 -1.91
C ILE A 105 -12.65 -8.41 -3.25
N GLU A 106 -11.70 -8.64 -4.18
CA GLU A 106 -11.76 -8.09 -5.53
C GLU A 106 -12.82 -8.81 -6.39
N LYS A 107 -13.11 -8.21 -7.57
CA LYS A 107 -14.18 -8.63 -8.48
C LYS A 107 -14.11 -10.12 -8.86
N ASP A 108 -12.94 -10.64 -9.08
CA ASP A 108 -12.74 -12.02 -9.54
C ASP A 108 -12.38 -12.99 -8.39
N GLY A 109 -12.58 -12.56 -7.12
CA GLY A 109 -12.39 -13.40 -5.95
C GLY A 109 -10.97 -13.41 -5.39
N VAL A 110 -10.64 -14.50 -4.69
CA VAL A 110 -9.34 -14.71 -4.02
C VAL A 110 -8.46 -15.66 -4.83
N LYS A 111 -7.18 -15.32 -4.92
CA LYS A 111 -6.14 -16.18 -5.51
C LYS A 111 -5.06 -16.50 -4.49
N ILE A 112 -4.79 -17.78 -4.29
CA ILE A 112 -3.77 -18.25 -3.35
C ILE A 112 -2.43 -18.38 -4.05
N LEU A 113 -1.41 -17.73 -3.46
CA LEU A 113 -0.02 -17.72 -3.91
C LEU A 113 0.84 -18.60 -3.00
N GLY A 114 1.87 -19.23 -3.58
CA GLY A 114 2.72 -20.19 -2.89
C GLY A 114 3.87 -19.62 -2.09
N GLU A 115 3.84 -18.34 -1.68
CA GLU A 115 4.90 -17.76 -0.85
C GLU A 115 4.76 -18.21 0.62
N GLY A 116 5.90 -18.47 1.26
CA GLY A 116 5.96 -18.98 2.62
C GLY A 116 5.75 -20.50 2.71
N ASN A 117 5.68 -21.02 3.93
CA ASN A 117 5.44 -22.43 4.23
C ASN A 117 4.11 -22.60 4.96
N LEU A 118 3.40 -23.68 4.65
CA LEU A 118 2.17 -24.06 5.32
C LEU A 118 2.45 -25.24 6.25
N GLU A 119 2.15 -25.07 7.53
CA GLU A 119 2.34 -26.08 8.56
C GLU A 119 1.02 -26.71 9.03
N ARG A 120 -0.10 -26.19 8.54
CA ARG A 120 -1.43 -26.56 8.99
C ARG A 120 -2.22 -27.29 7.91
N ALA A 121 -2.90 -28.37 8.30
CA ALA A 121 -3.81 -29.07 7.40
C ALA A 121 -5.17 -28.35 7.37
N ILE A 122 -5.42 -27.60 6.31
CA ILE A 122 -6.62 -26.78 6.14
C ILE A 122 -7.26 -27.02 4.76
N THR A 123 -8.56 -26.83 4.67
CA THR A 123 -9.29 -26.82 3.39
C THR A 123 -9.45 -25.38 2.92
N VAL A 124 -8.98 -25.05 1.73
CA VAL A 124 -9.01 -23.67 1.21
C VAL A 124 -9.92 -23.60 -0.01
N GLN A 125 -10.92 -22.73 0.06
CA GLN A 125 -11.86 -22.45 -1.04
C GLN A 125 -11.51 -21.10 -1.67
N ALA A 126 -11.04 -21.10 -2.92
CA ALA A 126 -10.65 -19.89 -3.63
C ALA A 126 -10.93 -19.98 -5.13
N ALA A 127 -11.02 -18.80 -5.78
CA ALA A 127 -11.26 -18.71 -7.22
C ALA A 127 -10.07 -19.20 -8.06
N LYS A 128 -8.84 -19.13 -7.52
CA LYS A 128 -7.63 -19.59 -8.22
C LYS A 128 -6.51 -19.95 -7.25
N PHE A 129 -5.68 -20.92 -7.64
CA PHE A 129 -4.45 -21.30 -6.96
C PHE A 129 -3.27 -21.21 -7.93
N THR A 130 -2.06 -20.95 -7.42
CA THR A 130 -0.83 -21.21 -8.16
C THR A 130 -0.41 -22.67 -7.96
N ALA A 131 0.30 -23.27 -8.90
CA ALA A 131 0.77 -24.64 -8.79
C ALA A 131 1.55 -24.88 -7.48
N SER A 132 2.46 -23.97 -7.17
CA SER A 132 3.25 -24.02 -5.91
C SER A 132 2.41 -23.91 -4.64
N ALA A 133 1.28 -23.16 -4.66
CA ALA A 133 0.38 -23.08 -3.52
C ALA A 133 -0.38 -24.39 -3.33
N GLN A 134 -0.87 -24.96 -4.41
CA GLN A 134 -1.60 -26.24 -4.39
C GLN A 134 -0.72 -27.36 -3.83
N GLU A 135 0.51 -27.50 -4.35
CA GLU A 135 1.46 -28.49 -3.83
C GLU A 135 1.76 -28.32 -2.33
N LYS A 136 1.87 -27.07 -1.84
CA LYS A 136 2.13 -26.81 -0.42
C LYS A 136 0.92 -27.14 0.46
N ILE A 137 -0.29 -26.87 0.00
CA ILE A 137 -1.52 -27.23 0.71
C ILE A 137 -1.67 -28.74 0.78
N GLU A 138 -1.45 -29.45 -0.31
CA GLU A 138 -1.51 -30.93 -0.38
C GLU A 138 -0.43 -31.58 0.50
N LYS A 139 0.81 -31.08 0.46
CA LYS A 139 1.92 -31.55 1.31
C LYS A 139 1.63 -31.35 2.81
N ALA A 140 0.93 -30.31 3.19
CA ALA A 140 0.50 -30.07 4.58
C ALA A 140 -0.72 -30.92 4.98
N GLY A 141 -1.26 -31.77 4.08
CA GLY A 141 -2.42 -32.61 4.35
C GLY A 141 -3.76 -31.88 4.22
N GLY A 142 -3.76 -30.68 3.64
CA GLY A 142 -4.95 -29.89 3.34
C GLY A 142 -5.58 -30.21 1.97
N LYS A 143 -6.67 -29.51 1.65
CA LYS A 143 -7.37 -29.59 0.35
C LYS A 143 -7.50 -28.20 -0.27
N ALA A 144 -7.31 -28.11 -1.60
CA ALA A 144 -7.55 -26.91 -2.39
C ALA A 144 -8.82 -27.11 -3.24
N GLU A 145 -9.83 -26.30 -3.01
CA GLU A 145 -11.13 -26.37 -3.70
C GLU A 145 -11.34 -25.10 -4.52
N LEU A 146 -11.69 -25.24 -5.79
CA LEU A 146 -12.05 -24.12 -6.67
C LEU A 146 -13.54 -23.78 -6.50
N VAL A 147 -13.83 -22.49 -6.36
CA VAL A 147 -15.17 -21.93 -6.20
C VAL A 147 -15.45 -20.89 -7.28
#